data_33121a55208c824d50fd10ca6e7eb00e
#
_entry.id   33121a55208c824d50fd10ca6e7eb00e
#
_cell.length_a   1.000
_cell.length_b   1.000
_cell.length_c   1.000
_cell.angle_alpha   90.00
_cell.angle_beta   90.00
_cell.angle_gamma   90.00
#
_symmetry.space_group_name_H-M   'P 1'
#
loop_
_entity.id
_entity.type
_entity.pdbx_description
1 polymer ?
#
loop_
_entity_poly.entity_id
_entity_poly.type
_entity_poly.pdbx_seq_one_letter_code
_entity_poly.pdbx_strand_id
1 'polypeptide(L)'
;FRRVLFRSVIWAPVCFLIGVICGKKKRDRAVFRLARFVFVSLRFFSGAKVNITGLEKIPKDTPVMYVGNHRSFYDIILLYSYLPPLCGFVAKESLLKIPVLRFWMKYMNCIGINRTDPREGLKSILAAIDHIKEGISVFIFPEGTRGPSDDSVLPYKEGSFKIATKSGCMVVPIALNNTAQIFENHMPFVKKAKVNIEILDPVNIKDLPDEFKKEPGKYFHDLVESTMLKNKANVQ
;
A
#
# COMPACT_ATOMS: atom_id res chain seq x y z
N PHE A 1 3.72 5.81 21.04
CA PHE A 1 3.84 6.66 19.83
C PHE A 1 5.01 7.65 19.96
N ARG A 2 5.10 8.48 21.04
CA ARG A 2 6.20 9.45 21.26
C ARG A 2 7.59 8.80 21.29
N ARG A 3 7.76 7.62 21.92
CA ARG A 3 9.06 6.90 21.99
C ARG A 3 9.49 6.35 20.62
N VAL A 4 8.55 5.90 19.79
CA VAL A 4 8.84 5.43 18.42
C VAL A 4 9.25 6.62 17.53
N LEU A 5 8.57 7.75 17.64
CA LEU A 5 8.92 9.01 16.98
C LEU A 5 10.32 9.48 17.38
N PHE A 6 10.67 9.46 18.66
CA PHE A 6 11.99 9.87 19.15
C PHE A 6 13.11 8.96 18.62
N ARG A 7 12.92 7.65 18.63
CA ARG A 7 13.86 6.70 18.04
C ARG A 7 14.02 6.88 16.53
N SER A 8 12.96 7.18 15.80
CA SER A 8 13.04 7.41 14.36
C SER A 8 13.85 8.66 14.00
N VAL A 9 13.85 9.69 14.84
CA VAL A 9 14.69 10.89 14.65
C VAL A 9 16.17 10.56 14.80
N ILE A 10 16.54 9.65 15.72
CA ILE A 10 17.95 9.21 15.91
C ILE A 10 18.46 8.43 14.69
N TRP A 11 17.62 7.61 14.05
CA TRP A 11 18.00 6.81 12.88
C TRP A 11 18.05 7.61 11.57
N ALA A 12 17.42 8.78 11.50
CA ALA A 12 17.44 9.62 10.31
C ALA A 12 18.87 10.04 9.86
N PRO A 13 19.75 10.49 10.77
CA PRO A 13 21.15 10.79 10.40
C PRO A 13 21.93 9.56 9.92
N VAL A 14 21.70 8.40 10.53
CA VAL A 14 22.36 7.15 10.13
C VAL A 14 21.96 6.76 8.69
N CYS A 15 20.67 6.83 8.38
CA CYS A 15 20.18 6.58 7.03
C CYS A 15 20.72 7.60 6.00
N PHE A 16 20.86 8.87 6.41
CA PHE A 16 21.46 9.91 5.58
C PHE A 16 22.95 9.60 5.28
N LEU A 17 23.73 9.27 6.29
CA LEU A 17 25.15 8.87 6.15
C LEU A 17 25.31 7.65 5.23
N ILE A 18 24.48 6.62 5.37
CA ILE A 18 24.46 5.48 4.46
C ILE A 18 24.22 5.93 3.02
N GLY A 19 23.33 6.91 2.82
CA GLY A 19 23.05 7.46 1.49
C GLY A 19 24.21 8.19 0.86
N VAL A 20 24.95 8.95 1.67
CA VAL A 20 26.14 9.70 1.22
C VAL A 20 27.28 8.74 0.87
N ILE A 21 27.54 7.74 1.72
CA ILE A 21 28.69 6.82 1.54
C ILE A 21 28.39 5.72 0.52
N CYS A 22 27.18 5.16 0.52
CA CYS A 22 26.84 3.93 -0.21
C CYS A 22 25.91 4.14 -1.41
N GLY A 23 25.44 5.36 -1.64
CA GLY A 23 24.54 5.75 -2.75
C GLY A 23 23.04 5.47 -2.46
N LYS A 24 22.18 6.06 -3.32
CA LYS A 24 20.72 6.12 -3.17
C LYS A 24 20.11 4.72 -2.98
N LYS A 25 20.42 3.75 -3.85
CA LYS A 25 19.81 2.40 -3.81
C LYS A 25 20.09 1.64 -2.49
N LYS A 26 21.31 1.74 -1.96
CA LYS A 26 21.67 1.06 -0.69
C LYS A 26 21.00 1.74 0.50
N ARG A 27 20.93 3.08 0.49
CA ARG A 27 20.18 3.84 1.50
C ARG A 27 18.71 3.44 1.52
N ASP A 28 18.04 3.46 0.36
CA ASP A 28 16.60 3.18 0.26
C ASP A 28 16.28 1.75 0.75
N ARG A 29 17.16 0.78 0.44
CA ARG A 29 17.05 -0.59 1.00
C ARG A 29 17.25 -0.63 2.52
N ALA A 30 18.17 0.14 3.07
CA ALA A 30 18.41 0.20 4.52
C ALA A 30 17.21 0.83 5.25
N VAL A 31 16.68 1.94 4.72
CA VAL A 31 15.48 2.59 5.24
C VAL A 31 14.28 1.64 5.19
N PHE A 32 14.09 0.95 4.07
CA PHE A 32 13.01 -0.02 3.93
C PHE A 32 13.12 -1.16 4.97
N ARG A 33 14.32 -1.73 5.16
CA ARG A 33 14.55 -2.78 6.17
C ARG A 33 14.21 -2.30 7.58
N LEU A 34 14.61 -1.08 7.93
CA LEU A 34 14.32 -0.49 9.23
C LEU A 34 12.82 -0.22 9.40
N ALA A 35 12.17 0.37 8.40
CA ALA A 35 10.72 0.59 8.40
C ALA A 35 9.97 -0.74 8.51
N ARG A 36 10.37 -1.76 7.76
CA ARG A 36 9.79 -3.11 7.84
C ARG A 36 9.94 -3.72 9.23
N PHE A 37 11.10 -3.57 9.86
CA PHE A 37 11.30 -4.01 11.25
C PHE A 37 10.31 -3.35 12.20
N VAL A 38 10.07 -2.03 12.07
CA VAL A 38 9.08 -1.30 12.87
C VAL A 38 7.67 -1.83 12.59
N PHE A 39 7.28 -2.02 11.33
CA PHE A 39 5.95 -2.51 10.98
C PHE A 39 5.72 -3.95 11.44
N VAL A 40 6.71 -4.84 11.30
CA VAL A 40 6.65 -6.19 11.83
C VAL A 40 6.50 -6.18 13.36
N SER A 41 7.22 -5.29 14.05
CA SER A 41 7.09 -5.13 15.51
C SER A 41 5.70 -4.63 15.90
N LEU A 42 5.14 -3.63 15.18
CA LEU A 42 3.78 -3.13 15.42
C LEU A 42 2.74 -4.23 15.21
N ARG A 43 2.87 -5.03 14.15
CA ARG A 43 2.02 -6.19 13.91
C ARG A 43 2.12 -7.22 15.04
N PHE A 44 3.33 -7.55 15.46
CA PHE A 44 3.56 -8.50 16.56
C PHE A 44 2.91 -8.05 17.85
N PHE A 45 3.15 -6.80 18.27
CA PHE A 45 2.59 -6.24 19.50
C PHE A 45 1.08 -5.98 19.42
N SER A 46 0.50 -5.85 18.24
CA SER A 46 -0.96 -5.77 18.08
C SER A 46 -1.65 -7.10 18.39
N GLY A 47 -0.90 -8.22 18.36
CA GLY A 47 -1.46 -9.56 18.51
C GLY A 47 -2.33 -10.01 17.32
N ALA A 48 -2.26 -9.30 16.19
CA ALA A 48 -3.00 -9.65 15.00
C ALA A 48 -2.54 -11.01 14.44
N LYS A 49 -3.50 -11.92 14.26
CA LYS A 49 -3.28 -13.22 13.59
C LYS A 49 -3.58 -13.03 12.10
N VAL A 50 -2.54 -12.99 11.30
CA VAL A 50 -2.66 -12.73 9.86
C VAL A 50 -2.55 -14.03 9.09
N ASN A 51 -3.61 -14.39 8.37
CA ASN A 51 -3.58 -15.38 7.32
C ASN A 51 -3.28 -14.65 6.01
N ILE A 52 -2.19 -15.02 5.32
CA ILE A 52 -1.83 -14.43 4.04
C ILE A 52 -1.60 -15.51 3.01
N THR A 53 -2.21 -15.34 1.84
CA THR A 53 -2.12 -16.28 0.71
C THR A 53 -1.75 -15.54 -0.58
N GLY A 54 -1.16 -16.24 -1.54
CA GLY A 54 -0.83 -15.70 -2.86
C GLY A 54 0.44 -14.87 -2.93
N LEU A 55 1.30 -14.87 -1.91
CA LEU A 55 2.60 -14.15 -1.96
C LEU A 55 3.49 -14.63 -3.12
N GLU A 56 3.39 -15.89 -3.47
CA GLU A 56 4.11 -16.53 -4.58
C GLU A 56 3.70 -16.00 -5.96
N LYS A 57 2.51 -15.42 -6.08
CA LYS A 57 1.96 -14.84 -7.31
C LYS A 57 2.60 -13.49 -7.66
N ILE A 58 3.25 -12.84 -6.71
CA ILE A 58 3.86 -11.53 -6.94
C ILE A 58 5.05 -11.68 -7.90
N PRO A 59 5.08 -10.96 -9.03
CA PRO A 59 6.23 -10.93 -9.92
C PRO A 59 7.50 -10.47 -9.17
N LYS A 60 8.60 -11.23 -9.33
CA LYS A 60 9.84 -10.97 -8.57
C LYS A 60 10.76 -9.95 -9.25
N ASP A 61 10.75 -9.91 -10.57
CA ASP A 61 11.75 -9.20 -11.37
C ASP A 61 11.21 -7.95 -12.05
N THR A 62 9.91 -7.70 -11.94
CA THR A 62 9.26 -6.54 -12.57
C THR A 62 8.45 -5.75 -11.55
N PRO A 63 8.49 -4.41 -11.62
CA PRO A 63 7.66 -3.59 -10.78
C PRO A 63 6.18 -3.74 -11.16
N VAL A 64 5.32 -3.69 -10.16
CA VAL A 64 3.87 -3.86 -10.32
C VAL A 64 3.11 -2.73 -9.64
N MET A 65 1.88 -2.53 -10.08
CA MET A 65 0.91 -1.71 -9.37
C MET A 65 0.05 -2.61 -8.48
N TYR A 66 0.17 -2.46 -7.17
CA TYR A 66 -0.73 -3.11 -6.24
C TYR A 66 -1.99 -2.27 -6.05
N VAL A 67 -3.14 -2.93 -6.01
CA VAL A 67 -4.43 -2.31 -5.68
C VAL A 67 -5.15 -3.13 -4.62
N GLY A 68 -5.86 -2.47 -3.71
CA GLY A 68 -6.61 -3.17 -2.66
C GLY A 68 -7.69 -2.29 -2.05
N ASN A 69 -8.60 -2.90 -1.29
CA ASN A 69 -9.56 -2.21 -0.46
C ASN A 69 -8.89 -1.58 0.77
N HIS A 70 -9.43 -0.47 1.28
CA HIS A 70 -8.83 0.30 2.37
C HIS A 70 -9.81 0.46 3.54
N ARG A 71 -9.43 -0.06 4.71
CA ARG A 71 -10.26 -0.02 5.92
C ARG A 71 -9.53 0.56 7.13
N SER A 72 -8.20 0.40 7.19
CA SER A 72 -7.45 0.61 8.42
C SER A 72 -6.08 1.23 8.16
N PHE A 73 -5.53 1.93 9.14
CA PHE A 73 -4.09 2.22 9.18
C PHE A 73 -3.26 0.93 9.19
N TYR A 74 -3.82 -0.13 9.76
CA TYR A 74 -3.16 -1.44 9.79
C TYR A 74 -3.01 -2.08 8.41
N ASP A 75 -3.79 -1.70 7.40
CA ASP A 75 -3.58 -2.15 6.02
C ASP A 75 -2.16 -1.88 5.58
N ILE A 76 -1.67 -0.65 5.81
CA ILE A 76 -0.31 -0.24 5.45
C ILE A 76 0.74 -0.99 6.27
N ILE A 77 0.52 -1.13 7.59
CA ILE A 77 1.44 -1.83 8.50
C ILE A 77 1.60 -3.30 8.09
N LEU A 78 0.47 -3.96 7.79
CA LEU A 78 0.44 -5.36 7.39
C LEU A 78 1.08 -5.55 6.01
N LEU A 79 0.70 -4.73 5.02
CA LEU A 79 1.22 -4.83 3.67
C LEU A 79 2.74 -4.59 3.63
N TYR A 80 3.28 -3.57 4.31
CA TYR A 80 4.74 -3.40 4.41
C TYR A 80 5.45 -4.55 5.13
N SER A 81 4.75 -5.27 6.01
CA SER A 81 5.33 -6.43 6.69
C SER A 81 5.56 -7.61 5.75
N TYR A 82 4.79 -7.72 4.66
CA TYR A 82 4.77 -8.90 3.79
C TYR A 82 5.22 -8.62 2.35
N LEU A 83 4.86 -7.46 1.78
CA LEU A 83 5.18 -7.16 0.39
C LEU A 83 6.69 -7.05 0.14
N PRO A 84 7.15 -7.34 -1.10
CA PRO A 84 8.54 -7.16 -1.48
C PRO A 84 9.08 -5.75 -1.22
N PRO A 85 10.40 -5.57 -1.05
CA PRO A 85 11.01 -4.26 -0.92
C PRO A 85 10.85 -3.41 -2.19
N LEU A 86 11.05 -2.09 -2.04
CA LEU A 86 10.89 -1.10 -3.12
C LEU A 86 9.43 -0.99 -3.61
N CYS A 87 8.50 -0.92 -2.66
CA CYS A 87 7.11 -0.57 -2.92
C CYS A 87 6.78 0.77 -2.24
N GLY A 88 6.40 1.78 -3.02
CA GLY A 88 5.93 3.07 -2.53
C GLY A 88 4.40 3.09 -2.42
N PHE A 89 3.87 3.67 -1.33
CA PHE A 89 2.42 3.84 -1.17
C PHE A 89 1.97 5.22 -1.62
N VAL A 90 0.85 5.26 -2.33
CA VAL A 90 0.14 6.51 -2.61
C VAL A 90 -0.68 6.89 -1.38
N ALA A 91 -0.32 7.99 -0.74
CA ALA A 91 -0.88 8.42 0.54
C ALA A 91 -1.39 9.86 0.49
N LYS A 92 -2.25 10.25 1.44
CA LYS A 92 -2.77 11.63 1.51
C LYS A 92 -1.63 12.63 1.67
N GLU A 93 -1.59 13.67 0.84
CA GLU A 93 -0.56 14.72 0.84
C GLU A 93 -0.36 15.38 2.21
N SER A 94 -1.44 15.56 2.99
CA SER A 94 -1.35 16.18 4.32
C SER A 94 -0.42 15.43 5.28
N LEU A 95 -0.13 14.14 5.07
CA LEU A 95 0.82 13.38 5.87
C LEU A 95 2.26 13.88 5.65
N LEU A 96 2.56 14.40 4.47
CA LEU A 96 3.87 14.98 4.15
C LEU A 96 4.13 16.32 4.84
N LYS A 97 3.10 16.94 5.44
CA LYS A 97 3.25 18.16 6.26
C LYS A 97 3.85 17.85 7.63
N ILE A 98 3.82 16.59 8.07
CA ILE A 98 4.40 16.15 9.33
C ILE A 98 5.89 15.80 9.08
N PRO A 99 6.88 16.54 9.64
CA PRO A 99 8.29 16.41 9.28
C PRO A 99 8.84 14.98 9.38
N VAL A 100 8.51 14.27 10.46
CA VAL A 100 8.99 12.89 10.67
C VAL A 100 8.39 11.94 9.63
N LEU A 101 7.07 12.05 9.35
CA LEU A 101 6.43 11.22 8.33
C LEU A 101 6.96 11.55 6.94
N ARG A 102 7.14 12.85 6.64
CA ARG A 102 7.72 13.30 5.37
C ARG A 102 9.08 12.66 5.10
N PHE A 103 9.96 12.63 6.12
CA PHE A 103 11.27 12.00 6.00
C PHE A 103 11.15 10.52 5.61
N TRP A 104 10.42 9.73 6.40
CA TRP A 104 10.26 8.30 6.14
C TRP A 104 9.55 8.03 4.82
N MET A 105 8.46 8.71 4.56
CA MET A 105 7.69 8.55 3.32
C MET A 105 8.53 8.83 2.09
N LYS A 106 9.39 9.86 2.12
CA LYS A 106 10.30 10.19 1.01
C LYS A 106 11.26 9.02 0.69
N TYR A 107 11.88 8.44 1.72
CA TYR A 107 12.85 7.36 1.52
C TYR A 107 12.21 5.97 1.33
N MET A 108 10.93 5.84 1.63
CA MET A 108 10.12 4.67 1.31
C MET A 108 9.42 4.81 -0.05
N ASN A 109 9.78 5.79 -0.86
CA ASN A 109 9.20 6.06 -2.18
C ASN A 109 7.68 6.29 -2.15
N CYS A 110 7.14 6.81 -1.04
CA CYS A 110 5.73 7.15 -0.95
C CYS A 110 5.42 8.41 -1.76
N ILE A 111 4.24 8.43 -2.38
CA ILE A 111 3.76 9.53 -3.22
C ILE A 111 2.60 10.21 -2.49
N GLY A 112 2.70 11.52 -2.30
CA GLY A 112 1.58 12.30 -1.77
C GLY A 112 0.55 12.58 -2.86
N ILE A 113 -0.73 12.32 -2.58
CA ILE A 113 -1.81 12.67 -3.51
C ILE A 113 -2.74 13.71 -2.89
N ASN A 114 -2.98 14.80 -3.62
CA ASN A 114 -4.07 15.71 -3.35
C ASN A 114 -5.35 15.19 -4.01
N ARG A 115 -6.35 14.88 -3.19
CA ARG A 115 -7.60 14.25 -3.66
C ARG A 115 -8.67 15.26 -4.04
N THR A 116 -8.44 16.53 -3.72
CA THR A 116 -9.40 17.64 -3.97
C THR A 116 -9.04 18.44 -5.20
N ASP A 117 -7.76 18.42 -5.63
CA ASP A 117 -7.29 19.10 -6.82
C ASP A 117 -6.93 18.06 -7.91
N PRO A 118 -7.69 18.00 -9.02
CA PRO A 118 -7.43 17.06 -10.11
C PRO A 118 -6.05 17.26 -10.77
N ARG A 119 -5.54 18.50 -10.84
CA ARG A 119 -4.24 18.81 -11.44
C ARG A 119 -3.09 18.26 -10.58
N GLU A 120 -3.16 18.47 -9.28
CA GLU A 120 -2.19 17.91 -8.33
C GLU A 120 -2.32 16.37 -8.26
N GLY A 121 -3.54 15.83 -8.32
CA GLY A 121 -3.77 14.40 -8.44
C GLY A 121 -3.09 13.79 -9.68
N LEU A 122 -3.14 14.49 -10.82
CA LEU A 122 -2.45 14.05 -12.04
C LEU A 122 -0.93 14.00 -11.85
N LYS A 123 -0.32 14.99 -11.20
CA LYS A 123 1.12 14.98 -10.90
C LYS A 123 1.51 13.76 -10.08
N SER A 124 0.69 13.39 -9.11
CA SER A 124 0.92 12.19 -8.29
C SER A 124 0.85 10.90 -9.11
N ILE A 125 -0.07 10.81 -10.06
CA ILE A 125 -0.16 9.67 -10.99
C ILE A 125 1.06 9.61 -11.91
N LEU A 126 1.54 10.74 -12.42
CA LEU A 126 2.77 10.80 -13.23
C LEU A 126 4.00 10.35 -12.42
N ALA A 127 4.13 10.81 -11.17
CA ALA A 127 5.20 10.36 -10.28
C ALA A 127 5.14 8.85 -10.01
N ALA A 128 3.93 8.26 -9.90
CA ALA A 128 3.76 6.83 -9.76
C ALA A 128 4.20 6.06 -11.02
N ILE A 129 3.91 6.59 -12.21
CA ILE A 129 4.37 6.02 -13.49
C ILE A 129 5.90 6.03 -13.55
N ASP A 130 6.53 7.12 -13.12
CA ASP A 130 7.99 7.25 -13.13
C ASP A 130 8.63 6.27 -12.13
N HIS A 131 8.02 6.05 -10.93
CA HIS A 131 8.46 5.01 -10.00
C HIS A 131 8.44 3.63 -10.63
N ILE A 132 7.37 3.25 -11.33
CA ILE A 132 7.30 1.97 -12.06
C ILE A 132 8.44 1.86 -13.07
N LYS A 133 8.70 2.89 -13.87
CA LYS A 133 9.81 2.92 -14.84
C LYS A 133 11.19 2.80 -14.18
N GLU A 134 11.36 3.31 -12.96
CA GLU A 134 12.58 3.19 -12.16
C GLU A 134 12.73 1.82 -11.45
N GLY A 135 11.79 0.89 -11.64
CA GLY A 135 11.80 -0.43 -11.01
C GLY A 135 11.22 -0.45 -9.59
N ILE A 136 10.42 0.55 -9.22
CA ILE A 136 9.78 0.68 -7.91
C ILE A 136 8.29 0.37 -8.07
N SER A 137 7.80 -0.65 -7.37
CA SER A 137 6.37 -0.96 -7.33
C SER A 137 5.59 0.13 -6.59
N VAL A 138 4.32 0.29 -6.94
CA VAL A 138 3.45 1.29 -6.32
C VAL A 138 2.21 0.63 -5.77
N PHE A 139 1.86 0.93 -4.51
CA PHE A 139 0.59 0.53 -3.91
C PHE A 139 -0.37 1.72 -3.85
N ILE A 140 -1.58 1.52 -4.34
CA ILE A 140 -2.65 2.51 -4.24
C ILE A 140 -3.93 1.85 -3.73
N PHE A 141 -4.67 2.60 -2.91
CA PHE A 141 -6.05 2.29 -2.56
C PHE A 141 -6.97 3.14 -3.46
N PRO A 142 -7.54 2.56 -4.54
CA PRO A 142 -8.25 3.37 -5.53
C PRO A 142 -9.56 3.98 -5.03
N GLU A 143 -10.09 3.49 -3.90
CA GLU A 143 -11.22 4.09 -3.19
C GLU A 143 -10.95 5.55 -2.82
N GLY A 144 -9.70 5.91 -2.59
CA GLY A 144 -9.28 7.25 -2.23
C GLY A 144 -9.61 7.65 -0.79
N THR A 145 -10.29 6.81 -0.03
CA THR A 145 -10.56 6.96 1.41
C THR A 145 -10.73 5.59 2.04
N ARG A 146 -10.83 5.51 3.36
CA ARG A 146 -11.17 4.26 4.05
C ARG A 146 -12.66 4.01 3.93
N GLY A 147 -13.02 2.79 3.54
CA GLY A 147 -14.40 2.36 3.44
C GLY A 147 -15.11 2.32 4.80
N PRO A 148 -16.43 2.47 4.88
CA PRO A 148 -17.18 2.53 6.13
C PRO A 148 -17.42 1.16 6.77
N SER A 149 -17.41 0.08 5.99
CA SER A 149 -17.78 -1.26 6.44
C SER A 149 -16.85 -2.33 5.88
N ASP A 150 -16.78 -3.50 6.53
CA ASP A 150 -16.06 -4.67 6.02
C ASP A 150 -16.93 -5.53 5.07
N ASP A 151 -18.09 -5.02 4.69
CA ASP A 151 -19.07 -5.73 3.85
C ASP A 151 -19.13 -5.22 2.42
N SER A 152 -18.44 -4.12 2.12
CA SER A 152 -18.41 -3.52 0.79
C SER A 152 -17.12 -2.76 0.55
N VAL A 153 -16.73 -2.68 -0.70
CA VAL A 153 -15.62 -1.87 -1.18
C VAL A 153 -16.19 -0.60 -1.83
N LEU A 154 -15.59 0.55 -1.56
CA LEU A 154 -16.01 1.78 -2.25
C LEU A 154 -15.61 1.75 -3.73
N PRO A 155 -16.36 2.41 -4.61
CA PRO A 155 -16.03 2.44 -6.03
C PRO A 155 -14.59 2.90 -6.29
N TYR A 156 -13.91 2.20 -7.17
CA TYR A 156 -12.53 2.51 -7.53
C TYR A 156 -12.48 3.69 -8.51
N LYS A 157 -11.56 4.62 -8.25
CA LYS A 157 -11.33 5.78 -9.12
C LYS A 157 -10.53 5.35 -10.35
N GLU A 158 -11.14 5.44 -11.54
CA GLU A 158 -10.53 5.07 -12.81
C GLU A 158 -9.19 5.76 -13.07
N GLY A 159 -9.05 7.01 -12.63
CA GLY A 159 -7.79 7.76 -12.74
C GLY A 159 -6.56 7.07 -12.15
N SER A 160 -6.75 6.20 -11.14
CA SER A 160 -5.68 5.43 -10.51
C SER A 160 -5.05 4.43 -11.48
N PHE A 161 -5.85 3.83 -12.35
CA PHE A 161 -5.41 2.79 -13.29
C PHE A 161 -4.60 3.33 -14.47
N LYS A 162 -4.56 4.66 -14.66
CA LYS A 162 -3.64 5.31 -15.60
C LYS A 162 -2.18 4.98 -15.30
N ILE A 163 -1.84 4.63 -14.05
CA ILE A 163 -0.49 4.17 -13.67
C ILE A 163 -0.14 2.92 -14.49
N ALA A 164 -0.95 1.87 -14.43
CA ALA A 164 -0.70 0.63 -15.15
C ALA A 164 -0.89 0.78 -16.66
N THR A 165 -1.94 1.47 -17.11
CA THR A 165 -2.20 1.69 -18.54
C THR A 165 -1.04 2.42 -19.24
N LYS A 166 -0.44 3.42 -18.58
CA LYS A 166 0.63 4.23 -19.18
C LYS A 166 2.03 3.62 -19.00
N SER A 167 2.28 2.92 -17.90
CA SER A 167 3.56 2.25 -17.66
C SER A 167 3.63 0.86 -18.28
N GLY A 168 2.49 0.22 -18.57
CA GLY A 168 2.41 -1.15 -19.04
C GLY A 168 2.68 -2.20 -17.97
N CYS A 169 2.75 -1.83 -16.69
CA CYS A 169 2.98 -2.77 -15.60
C CYS A 169 1.73 -3.63 -15.31
N MET A 170 1.95 -4.79 -14.73
CA MET A 170 0.85 -5.62 -14.22
C MET A 170 0.20 -4.98 -13.00
N VAL A 171 -1.10 -5.21 -12.84
CA VAL A 171 -1.85 -4.88 -11.63
C VAL A 171 -1.99 -6.13 -10.79
N VAL A 172 -1.62 -6.05 -9.51
CA VAL A 172 -1.75 -7.13 -8.53
C VAL A 172 -2.85 -6.74 -7.53
N PRO A 173 -4.03 -7.34 -7.64
CA PRO A 173 -5.12 -7.07 -6.70
C PRO A 173 -4.88 -7.76 -5.36
N ILE A 174 -5.29 -7.10 -4.26
CA ILE A 174 -5.15 -7.62 -2.90
C ILE A 174 -6.45 -7.38 -2.15
N ALA A 175 -7.05 -8.44 -1.63
CA ALA A 175 -8.22 -8.37 -0.75
C ALA A 175 -7.80 -8.41 0.72
N LEU A 176 -8.27 -7.44 1.50
CA LEU A 176 -7.98 -7.30 2.93
C LEU A 176 -9.29 -7.45 3.72
N ASN A 177 -9.30 -8.36 4.69
CA ASN A 177 -10.46 -8.57 5.56
C ASN A 177 -10.10 -8.29 7.01
N ASN A 178 -11.04 -7.65 7.72
CA ASN A 178 -11.05 -7.50 9.17
C ASN A 178 -9.92 -6.65 9.77
N THR A 179 -9.23 -5.84 8.98
CA THR A 179 -8.11 -5.03 9.45
C THR A 179 -8.54 -3.91 10.40
N ALA A 180 -9.76 -3.37 10.23
CA ALA A 180 -10.32 -2.33 11.10
C ALA A 180 -10.55 -2.83 12.54
N GLN A 181 -10.70 -4.13 12.76
CA GLN A 181 -10.84 -4.71 14.10
C GLN A 181 -9.56 -4.61 14.94
N ILE A 182 -8.42 -4.34 14.33
CA ILE A 182 -7.20 -4.14 15.10
C ILE A 182 -7.22 -2.78 15.81
N PHE A 183 -7.72 -1.72 15.16
CA PHE A 183 -7.62 -0.37 15.71
C PHE A 183 -8.87 0.49 15.48
N GLU A 184 -9.36 0.68 14.24
CA GLU A 184 -10.40 1.66 13.92
C GLU A 184 -11.70 1.42 14.67
N ASN A 185 -12.11 0.17 14.81
CA ASN A 185 -13.34 -0.20 15.53
C ASN A 185 -13.19 -0.11 17.06
N HIS A 186 -11.98 0.16 17.56
CA HIS A 186 -11.67 0.17 18.99
C HIS A 186 -10.86 1.39 19.44
N MET A 187 -10.76 2.41 18.59
CA MET A 187 -9.98 3.60 18.90
C MET A 187 -10.29 4.16 20.29
N PRO A 188 -9.27 4.53 21.07
CA PRO A 188 -7.83 4.57 20.74
C PRO A 188 -7.05 3.28 21.06
N PHE A 189 -7.70 2.18 21.30
CA PHE A 189 -7.08 0.93 21.74
C PHE A 189 -6.81 -0.03 20.59
N VAL A 190 -5.66 -0.71 20.66
CA VAL A 190 -5.31 -1.81 19.73
C VAL A 190 -5.82 -3.11 20.32
N LYS A 191 -6.54 -3.91 19.52
CA LYS A 191 -7.06 -5.23 19.93
C LYS A 191 -6.57 -6.33 18.99
N LYS A 192 -6.47 -7.53 19.55
CA LYS A 192 -6.19 -8.74 18.77
C LYS A 192 -7.31 -8.97 17.75
N ALA A 193 -6.95 -9.28 16.52
CA ALA A 193 -7.91 -9.64 15.48
C ALA A 193 -7.34 -10.75 14.58
N LYS A 194 -8.23 -11.56 14.02
CA LYS A 194 -7.89 -12.42 12.88
C LYS A 194 -8.05 -11.59 11.62
N VAL A 195 -7.04 -11.57 10.77
CA VAL A 195 -7.01 -10.82 9.52
C VAL A 195 -6.70 -11.76 8.38
N ASN A 196 -7.40 -11.62 7.27
CA ASN A 196 -7.09 -12.33 6.04
C ASN A 196 -6.59 -11.36 4.98
N ILE A 197 -5.51 -11.73 4.31
CA ILE A 197 -4.94 -11.00 3.16
C ILE A 197 -4.78 -12.00 2.03
N GLU A 198 -5.47 -11.76 0.92
CA GLU A 198 -5.32 -12.60 -0.27
C GLU A 198 -4.75 -11.76 -1.42
N ILE A 199 -3.63 -12.21 -1.95
CA ILE A 199 -3.00 -11.66 -3.14
C ILE A 199 -3.49 -12.46 -4.34
N LEU A 200 -4.11 -11.76 -5.28
CA LEU A 200 -4.71 -12.35 -6.46
C LEU A 200 -3.71 -12.41 -7.61
N ASP A 201 -4.09 -13.08 -8.70
CA ASP A 201 -3.23 -13.22 -9.85
C ASP A 201 -2.96 -11.86 -10.52
N PRO A 202 -1.71 -11.60 -10.93
CA PRO A 202 -1.37 -10.38 -11.64
C PRO A 202 -2.11 -10.32 -12.98
N VAL A 203 -2.68 -9.16 -13.30
CA VAL A 203 -3.43 -8.94 -14.52
C VAL A 203 -2.84 -7.76 -15.30
N ASN A 204 -2.64 -7.93 -16.61
CA ASN A 204 -2.32 -6.81 -17.48
C ASN A 204 -3.63 -6.17 -17.99
N ILE A 205 -3.75 -4.84 -17.89
CA ILE A 205 -4.96 -4.14 -18.35
C ILE A 205 -5.24 -4.40 -19.84
N LYS A 206 -4.21 -4.64 -20.65
CA LYS A 206 -4.38 -4.95 -22.08
C LYS A 206 -5.08 -6.29 -22.33
N ASP A 207 -4.97 -7.22 -21.38
CA ASP A 207 -5.54 -8.57 -21.49
C ASP A 207 -6.97 -8.65 -20.91
N LEU A 208 -7.49 -7.54 -20.37
CA LEU A 208 -8.88 -7.48 -19.90
C LEU A 208 -9.88 -7.65 -21.06
N PRO A 209 -11.08 -8.16 -20.77
CA PRO A 209 -12.20 -8.11 -21.71
C PRO A 209 -12.43 -6.68 -22.21
N ASP A 210 -12.84 -6.52 -23.47
CA ASP A 210 -12.96 -5.20 -24.12
C ASP A 210 -13.88 -4.22 -23.38
N GLU A 211 -14.90 -4.75 -22.72
CA GLU A 211 -15.83 -3.97 -21.87
C GLU A 211 -15.11 -3.31 -20.67
N PHE A 212 -14.06 -3.93 -20.12
CA PHE A 212 -13.32 -3.42 -18.97
C PHE A 212 -12.03 -2.65 -19.33
N LYS A 213 -11.59 -2.69 -20.59
CA LYS A 213 -10.38 -1.94 -21.00
C LYS A 213 -10.53 -0.44 -20.84
N LYS A 214 -11.74 0.09 -20.95
CA LYS A 214 -12.04 1.51 -20.75
C LYS A 214 -12.26 1.86 -19.29
N GLU A 215 -12.75 0.92 -18.49
CA GLU A 215 -13.07 1.06 -17.07
C GLU A 215 -12.43 -0.06 -16.22
N PRO A 216 -11.10 -0.17 -16.21
CA PRO A 216 -10.40 -1.23 -15.47
C PRO A 216 -10.66 -1.16 -13.96
N GLY A 217 -10.98 0.00 -13.42
CA GLY A 217 -11.32 0.17 -12.01
C GLY A 217 -12.52 -0.66 -11.59
N LYS A 218 -13.53 -0.75 -12.42
CA LYS A 218 -14.70 -1.60 -12.16
C LYS A 218 -14.33 -3.07 -12.08
N TYR A 219 -13.53 -3.58 -13.04
CA TYR A 219 -13.05 -4.97 -13.01
C TYR A 219 -12.30 -5.31 -11.71
N PHE A 220 -11.32 -4.47 -11.34
CA PHE A 220 -10.53 -4.74 -10.13
C PHE A 220 -11.33 -4.52 -8.84
N HIS A 221 -12.30 -3.60 -8.84
CA HIS A 221 -13.23 -3.43 -7.74
C HIS A 221 -14.03 -4.71 -7.50
N ASP A 222 -14.72 -5.20 -8.53
CA ASP A 222 -15.60 -6.38 -8.44
C ASP A 222 -14.80 -7.64 -8.05
N LEU A 223 -13.57 -7.76 -8.58
CA LEU A 223 -12.66 -8.86 -8.25
C LEU A 223 -12.22 -8.82 -6.77
N VAL A 224 -11.84 -7.65 -6.26
CA VAL A 224 -11.42 -7.51 -4.85
C VAL A 224 -12.61 -7.67 -3.91
N GLU A 225 -13.77 -7.07 -4.23
CA GLU A 225 -14.97 -7.17 -3.41
C GLU A 225 -15.48 -8.60 -3.32
N SER A 226 -15.60 -9.32 -4.44
CA SER A 226 -16.03 -10.72 -4.46
C SER A 226 -15.09 -11.62 -3.66
N THR A 227 -13.77 -11.39 -3.76
CA THR A 227 -12.78 -12.10 -2.97
C THR A 227 -12.89 -11.78 -1.48
N MET A 228 -13.06 -10.52 -1.14
CA MET A 228 -13.24 -10.07 0.25
C MET A 228 -14.49 -10.72 0.87
N LEU A 229 -15.62 -10.75 0.15
CA LEU A 229 -16.85 -11.38 0.61
C LEU A 229 -16.68 -12.89 0.81
N LYS A 230 -16.02 -13.58 -0.14
CA LYS A 230 -15.70 -15.01 -0.02
C LYS A 230 -14.84 -15.30 1.22
N ASN A 231 -13.90 -14.44 1.52
CA ASN A 231 -12.95 -14.62 2.63
C ASN A 231 -13.52 -14.20 4.00
N LYS A 232 -14.73 -13.65 4.06
CA LYS A 232 -15.33 -13.16 5.30
C LYS A 232 -15.45 -14.26 6.36
N ALA A 233 -15.76 -15.49 5.96
CA ALA A 233 -15.84 -16.64 6.87
C ALA A 233 -14.49 -16.98 7.54
N ASN A 234 -13.36 -16.65 6.93
CA ASN A 234 -12.02 -16.98 7.44
C ASN A 234 -11.58 -16.12 8.65
N VAL A 235 -12.31 -15.04 8.94
CA VAL A 235 -11.96 -14.07 10.00
C VAL A 235 -12.96 -14.00 11.15
N GLN A 236 -14.03 -14.77 11.07
CA GLN A 236 -15.00 -14.93 12.14
C GLN A 236 -14.48 -15.80 13.30
#